data_4e1a8257cdadd78941f709c8dabdc453
#
_entry.id   4e1a8257cdadd78941f709c8dabdc453
#
_cell.length_a   1.000
_cell.length_b   1.000
_cell.length_c   1.000
_cell.angle_alpha   90.00
_cell.angle_beta   90.00
_cell.angle_gamma   90.00
#
_symmetry.space_group_name_H-M   'P 1'
#
loop_
_entity.id
_entity.type
_entity.pdbx_description
1 polymer ?
#
loop_
_entity_poly.entity_id
_entity_poly.type
_entity_poly.pdbx_seq_one_letter_code
_entity_poly.pdbx_strand_id
1 'polypeptide(L)'
;MVMLWLFWILLAIAVVAITAVLIVDRRSGGAPTGADRKRSRLPWSRWTTPQVAEPPRRLANSASLFQLPAVRARIRAQRWLHAGLAVLLVVCLLSASAVAGRPVRVTERSDALANRDIVLCLDVSTSMINIDASVLKTFSEILEDFDGERVGLVAWNSAAQTIVPLTDDYELLREQMDDLSDVLDIDPDNPTYRQALRYGEALSGTQNKSINGSSLAGDGLASCAQAFDNQGLERSRSIIFATDNQVIDPDKEQIYTLPDAANLLAERKIRLFSIYGADDEQSSKYQLDQTPEESREELKTVTEEQGKGRFYDVEDSGTGGQIVKELEKTEV
;
A
#
# COMPACT_ATOMS: atom_id res chain seq x y z
N MET A 1 -12.08 -10.31 -11.65
CA MET A 1 -13.20 -9.80 -12.50
C MET A 1 -14.38 -9.45 -11.60
N VAL A 2 -14.30 -8.33 -10.92
CA VAL A 2 -15.34 -7.93 -9.99
C VAL A 2 -16.41 -7.15 -10.72
N MET A 3 -17.54 -7.82 -10.97
CA MET A 3 -18.89 -7.30 -11.18
C MET A 3 -19.21 -6.55 -12.49
N LEU A 4 -18.71 -7.01 -13.64
CA LEU A 4 -19.22 -6.52 -14.95
C LEU A 4 -20.76 -6.71 -15.09
N TRP A 5 -21.32 -7.71 -14.42
CA TRP A 5 -22.76 -7.98 -14.41
C TRP A 5 -23.58 -6.93 -13.66
N LEU A 6 -23.01 -6.27 -12.63
CA LEU A 6 -23.65 -5.17 -11.91
C LEU A 6 -23.85 -3.94 -12.81
N PHE A 7 -22.89 -3.64 -13.70
CA PHE A 7 -23.04 -2.58 -14.70
C PHE A 7 -24.25 -2.82 -15.59
N TRP A 8 -24.42 -4.04 -16.10
CA TRP A 8 -25.54 -4.39 -16.96
C TRP A 8 -26.89 -4.36 -16.24
N ILE A 9 -26.93 -4.75 -14.97
CA ILE A 9 -28.15 -4.67 -14.15
C ILE A 9 -28.53 -3.21 -13.90
N LEU A 10 -27.60 -2.33 -13.53
CA LEU A 10 -27.88 -0.91 -13.32
C LEU A 10 -28.31 -0.21 -14.61
N LEU A 11 -27.70 -0.57 -15.73
CA LEU A 11 -28.10 -0.09 -17.04
C LEU A 11 -29.55 -0.51 -17.39
N ALA A 12 -29.88 -1.77 -17.15
CA ALA A 12 -31.24 -2.29 -17.39
C ALA A 12 -32.28 -1.57 -16.50
N ILE A 13 -31.98 -1.36 -15.23
CA ILE A 13 -32.86 -0.61 -14.29
C ILE A 13 -33.06 0.83 -14.78
N ALA A 14 -31.99 1.51 -15.24
CA ALA A 14 -32.08 2.86 -15.79
C ALA A 14 -32.98 2.93 -17.04
N VAL A 15 -32.83 1.97 -17.95
CA VAL A 15 -33.67 1.87 -19.16
C VAL A 15 -35.14 1.61 -18.82
N VAL A 16 -35.41 0.71 -17.86
CA VAL A 16 -36.77 0.44 -17.37
C VAL A 16 -37.39 1.68 -16.73
N ALA A 17 -36.63 2.41 -15.89
CA ALA A 17 -37.12 3.64 -15.27
C ALA A 17 -37.46 4.72 -16.30
N ILE A 18 -36.60 4.92 -17.32
CA ILE A 18 -36.84 5.89 -18.41
C ILE A 18 -38.07 5.50 -19.22
N THR A 19 -38.21 4.22 -19.58
CA THR A 19 -39.36 3.74 -20.34
C THR A 19 -40.66 3.85 -19.54
N ALA A 20 -40.63 3.57 -18.22
CA ALA A 20 -41.79 3.75 -17.37
C ALA A 20 -42.22 5.22 -17.28
N VAL A 21 -41.30 6.16 -17.12
CA VAL A 21 -41.60 7.61 -17.13
C VAL A 21 -42.21 8.05 -18.46
N LEU A 22 -41.65 7.60 -19.58
CA LEU A 22 -42.18 7.92 -20.92
C LEU A 22 -43.59 7.34 -21.15
N ILE A 23 -43.87 6.13 -20.65
CA ILE A 23 -45.19 5.50 -20.76
C ILE A 23 -46.23 6.24 -19.90
N VAL A 24 -45.86 6.62 -18.68
CA VAL A 24 -46.74 7.39 -17.78
C VAL A 24 -47.04 8.76 -18.38
N ASP A 25 -46.04 9.44 -18.96
CA ASP A 25 -46.24 10.76 -19.61
C ASP A 25 -47.13 10.66 -20.87
N ARG A 26 -47.01 9.59 -21.66
CA ARG A 26 -47.89 9.30 -22.79
C ARG A 26 -49.32 8.96 -22.36
N ARG A 27 -49.52 8.25 -21.22
CA ARG A 27 -50.85 7.90 -20.73
C ARG A 27 -51.55 9.06 -20.04
N SER A 28 -50.83 10.02 -19.48
CA SER A 28 -51.41 11.22 -18.84
C SER A 28 -51.82 12.31 -19.86
N GLY A 29 -51.43 12.17 -21.12
CA GLY A 29 -51.77 13.10 -22.22
C GLY A 29 -53.08 12.79 -22.97
N GLY A 30 -53.72 11.66 -22.67
CA GLY A 30 -54.99 11.27 -23.27
C GLY A 30 -56.20 11.78 -22.46
N ALA A 31 -56.93 12.76 -23.00
CA ALA A 31 -58.22 13.14 -22.45
C ALA A 31 -59.17 11.92 -22.45
N PRO A 32 -59.92 11.66 -21.36
CA PRO A 32 -60.93 10.59 -21.36
C PRO A 32 -62.11 11.01 -22.27
N THR A 33 -62.11 10.51 -23.47
CA THR A 33 -63.34 10.42 -24.29
C THR A 33 -64.21 9.36 -23.62
N GLY A 34 -65.38 9.78 -23.18
CA GLY A 34 -66.36 8.89 -22.57
C GLY A 34 -66.74 7.76 -23.53
N ALA A 35 -66.53 6.55 -23.11
CA ALA A 35 -67.19 5.38 -23.68
C ALA A 35 -67.22 4.24 -22.64
N ASP A 36 -68.45 3.89 -22.32
CA ASP A 36 -68.93 2.59 -21.89
C ASP A 36 -68.15 1.72 -20.94
N ARG A 37 -68.47 1.84 -19.63
CA ARG A 37 -68.27 0.75 -18.67
C ARG A 37 -69.36 -0.32 -18.88
N LYS A 38 -69.03 -1.39 -19.66
CA LYS A 38 -69.76 -2.66 -19.53
C LYS A 38 -69.50 -3.21 -18.12
N ARG A 39 -70.58 -3.18 -17.33
CA ARG A 39 -70.66 -3.84 -16.03
C ARG A 39 -70.55 -5.35 -16.21
N SER A 40 -69.50 -6.00 -15.82
CA SER A 40 -69.50 -7.43 -15.56
C SER A 40 -70.24 -7.69 -14.25
N ARG A 41 -71.37 -8.32 -14.33
CA ARG A 41 -72.17 -8.76 -13.18
C ARG A 41 -71.53 -10.02 -12.64
N LEU A 42 -71.00 -9.97 -11.44
CA LEU A 42 -70.71 -11.13 -10.59
C LEU A 42 -71.97 -11.64 -9.90
N PRO A 43 -72.30 -12.94 -9.89
CA PRO A 43 -73.63 -13.48 -9.62
C PRO A 43 -73.93 -13.76 -8.12
N TRP A 44 -73.30 -13.21 -7.16
CA TRP A 44 -73.51 -13.62 -5.75
C TRP A 44 -73.37 -12.51 -4.70
N SER A 45 -73.85 -11.31 -4.95
CA SER A 45 -74.12 -10.30 -3.91
C SER A 45 -75.59 -10.11 -3.68
N ARG A 46 -76.27 -11.12 -3.09
CA ARG A 46 -77.55 -10.88 -2.38
C ARG A 46 -77.20 -10.44 -0.97
N TRP A 47 -77.81 -9.39 -0.54
CA TRP A 47 -77.76 -8.73 0.77
C TRP A 47 -76.95 -7.42 0.78
N THR A 48 -77.55 -6.38 0.23
CA THR A 48 -77.35 -5.01 0.68
C THR A 48 -78.62 -4.20 0.47
N THR A 49 -79.04 -3.60 1.56
CA THR A 49 -80.14 -2.62 1.66
C THR A 49 -79.96 -1.52 0.62
N PRO A 50 -81.07 -0.98 0.08
CA PRO A 50 -81.01 0.11 -0.91
C PRO A 50 -80.53 1.39 -0.22
N GLN A 51 -79.30 1.73 -0.39
CA GLN A 51 -78.83 3.07 -0.10
C GLN A 51 -79.38 4.01 -1.16
N VAL A 52 -80.11 5.01 -0.70
CA VAL A 52 -80.52 6.15 -1.50
C VAL A 52 -79.27 6.74 -2.17
N ALA A 53 -79.19 6.66 -3.49
CA ALA A 53 -78.07 7.21 -4.26
C ALA A 53 -78.11 8.73 -4.12
N GLU A 54 -77.17 9.29 -3.37
CA GLU A 54 -76.87 10.72 -3.45
C GLU A 54 -76.63 11.12 -4.88
N PRO A 55 -77.20 12.23 -5.36
CA PRO A 55 -76.96 12.67 -6.75
C PRO A 55 -75.44 12.93 -6.93
N PRO A 56 -74.87 12.54 -8.07
CA PRO A 56 -73.47 12.73 -8.31
C PRO A 56 -73.12 14.20 -8.15
N ARG A 57 -72.26 14.51 -7.20
CA ARG A 57 -71.68 15.85 -7.03
C ARG A 57 -71.09 16.25 -8.41
N ARG A 58 -71.60 17.27 -9.01
CA ARG A 58 -71.02 17.87 -10.22
C ARG A 58 -69.71 18.49 -9.83
N LEU A 59 -68.59 17.75 -10.12
CA LEU A 59 -67.26 18.33 -10.07
C LEU A 59 -67.19 19.38 -11.15
N ALA A 60 -66.71 20.57 -10.83
CA ALA A 60 -66.51 21.66 -11.77
C ALA A 60 -65.72 21.16 -12.97
N ASN A 61 -66.17 21.51 -14.17
CA ASN A 61 -65.48 21.10 -15.40
C ASN A 61 -64.11 21.76 -15.48
N SER A 62 -63.09 21.03 -15.08
CA SER A 62 -61.70 21.51 -15.05
C SER A 62 -61.08 21.61 -16.47
N ALA A 63 -61.80 21.18 -17.50
CA ALA A 63 -61.29 21.23 -18.89
C ALA A 63 -60.96 22.66 -19.34
N SER A 64 -61.68 23.66 -18.88
CA SER A 64 -61.42 25.07 -19.16
C SER A 64 -60.15 25.61 -18.49
N LEU A 65 -59.73 25.05 -17.36
CA LEU A 65 -58.50 25.45 -16.67
C LEU A 65 -57.25 25.07 -17.46
N PHE A 66 -57.29 23.96 -18.16
CA PHE A 66 -56.14 23.52 -19.01
C PHE A 66 -55.98 24.36 -20.30
N GLN A 67 -56.97 25.21 -20.62
CA GLN A 67 -56.87 26.13 -21.75
C GLN A 67 -56.17 27.45 -21.40
N LEU A 68 -56.05 27.77 -20.10
CA LEU A 68 -55.36 28.98 -19.65
C LEU A 68 -53.85 28.93 -19.97
N PRO A 69 -53.29 29.99 -20.59
CA PRO A 69 -51.90 30.01 -20.97
C PRO A 69 -50.95 29.88 -19.77
N ALA A 70 -51.32 30.41 -18.61
CA ALA A 70 -50.56 30.31 -17.39
C ALA A 70 -50.46 28.85 -16.85
N VAL A 71 -51.55 28.09 -16.92
CA VAL A 71 -51.59 26.67 -16.51
C VAL A 71 -50.74 25.81 -17.46
N ARG A 72 -50.84 26.04 -18.78
CA ARG A 72 -49.98 25.33 -19.76
C ARG A 72 -48.50 25.67 -19.61
N ALA A 73 -48.17 26.91 -19.25
CA ALA A 73 -46.80 27.31 -18.98
C ALA A 73 -46.23 26.57 -17.72
N ARG A 74 -47.05 26.46 -16.68
CA ARG A 74 -46.64 25.77 -15.44
C ARG A 74 -46.48 24.25 -15.63
N ILE A 75 -47.39 23.63 -16.37
CA ILE A 75 -47.28 22.20 -16.74
C ILE A 75 -46.03 21.94 -17.60
N ARG A 76 -45.75 22.81 -18.57
CA ARG A 76 -44.52 22.72 -19.37
C ARG A 76 -43.28 22.85 -18.50
N ALA A 77 -43.23 23.83 -17.61
CA ALA A 77 -42.10 24.02 -16.70
C ALA A 77 -41.89 22.80 -15.80
N GLN A 78 -42.95 22.22 -15.23
CA GLN A 78 -42.87 20.98 -14.44
C GLN A 78 -42.36 19.80 -15.27
N ARG A 79 -42.80 19.63 -16.54
CA ARG A 79 -42.29 18.56 -17.41
C ARG A 79 -40.81 18.72 -17.71
N TRP A 80 -40.34 19.94 -17.96
CA TRP A 80 -38.91 20.21 -18.15
C TRP A 80 -38.10 19.96 -16.88
N LEU A 81 -38.66 20.27 -15.72
CA LEU A 81 -38.03 20.02 -14.43
C LEU A 81 -37.88 18.52 -14.15
N HIS A 82 -38.96 17.74 -14.42
CA HIS A 82 -38.90 16.27 -14.25
C HIS A 82 -37.96 15.63 -15.30
N ALA A 83 -37.94 16.12 -16.55
CA ALA A 83 -37.00 15.65 -17.55
C ALA A 83 -35.53 15.94 -17.14
N GLY A 84 -35.27 17.15 -16.63
CA GLY A 84 -33.94 17.50 -16.09
C GLY A 84 -33.50 16.63 -14.92
N LEU A 85 -34.42 16.36 -13.99
CA LEU A 85 -34.17 15.46 -12.86
C LEU A 85 -33.85 14.03 -13.29
N ALA A 86 -34.60 13.52 -14.27
CA ALA A 86 -34.38 12.19 -14.85
C ALA A 86 -33.00 12.08 -15.50
N VAL A 87 -32.60 13.09 -16.28
CA VAL A 87 -31.25 13.14 -16.90
C VAL A 87 -30.16 13.17 -15.83
N LEU A 88 -30.33 13.99 -14.79
CA LEU A 88 -29.38 14.09 -13.69
C LEU A 88 -29.22 12.76 -12.95
N LEU A 89 -30.32 12.04 -12.69
CA LEU A 89 -30.29 10.70 -12.10
C LEU A 89 -29.52 9.69 -12.97
N VAL A 90 -29.74 9.75 -14.31
CA VAL A 90 -29.01 8.87 -15.23
C VAL A 90 -27.51 9.18 -15.21
N VAL A 91 -27.14 10.45 -15.22
CA VAL A 91 -25.72 10.86 -15.15
C VAL A 91 -25.09 10.41 -13.83
N CYS A 92 -25.78 10.56 -12.70
CA CYS A 92 -25.31 10.07 -11.40
C CYS A 92 -25.13 8.55 -11.38
N LEU A 93 -26.07 7.79 -11.95
CA LEU A 93 -25.96 6.32 -12.04
C LEU A 93 -24.79 5.89 -12.94
N LEU A 94 -24.59 6.57 -14.08
CA LEU A 94 -23.47 6.28 -14.96
C LEU A 94 -22.12 6.63 -14.31
N SER A 95 -22.02 7.74 -13.61
CA SER A 95 -20.80 8.11 -12.90
C SER A 95 -20.51 7.16 -11.73
N ALA A 96 -21.51 6.76 -10.96
CA ALA A 96 -21.37 5.78 -9.89
C ALA A 96 -20.94 4.41 -10.43
N SER A 97 -21.50 3.97 -11.56
CA SER A 97 -21.12 2.71 -12.19
C SER A 97 -19.70 2.75 -12.78
N ALA A 98 -19.25 3.89 -13.29
CA ALA A 98 -17.89 4.07 -13.78
C ALA A 98 -16.85 4.03 -12.63
N VAL A 99 -17.20 4.57 -11.46
CA VAL A 99 -16.36 4.49 -10.25
C VAL A 99 -16.34 3.07 -9.68
N ALA A 100 -17.47 2.38 -9.64
CA ALA A 100 -17.57 1.00 -9.16
C ALA A 100 -16.90 -0.02 -10.13
N GLY A 101 -16.83 0.29 -11.39
CA GLY A 101 -16.23 -0.56 -12.44
C GLY A 101 -14.74 -0.30 -12.67
N ARG A 102 -14.04 0.45 -11.81
CA ARG A 102 -12.57 0.60 -11.94
C ARG A 102 -11.92 -0.78 -11.95
N PRO A 103 -11.24 -1.16 -13.04
CA PRO A 103 -10.47 -2.39 -13.04
C PRO A 103 -9.32 -2.22 -12.04
N VAL A 104 -9.47 -2.77 -10.85
CA VAL A 104 -8.32 -3.04 -9.99
C VAL A 104 -7.56 -4.13 -10.73
N ARG A 105 -6.34 -3.85 -11.16
CA ARG A 105 -5.41 -4.91 -11.55
C ARG A 105 -5.15 -5.73 -10.29
N VAL A 106 -5.86 -6.83 -10.16
CA VAL A 106 -5.46 -7.88 -9.24
C VAL A 106 -4.33 -8.59 -9.97
N THR A 107 -3.09 -8.24 -9.63
CA THR A 107 -1.95 -9.09 -9.94
C THR A 107 -2.20 -10.38 -9.19
N GLU A 108 -2.29 -11.51 -9.88
CA GLU A 108 -2.29 -12.82 -9.24
C GLU A 108 -0.91 -12.98 -8.61
N ARG A 109 -0.77 -12.58 -7.35
CA ARG A 109 0.43 -12.84 -6.57
C ARG A 109 0.48 -14.33 -6.31
N SER A 110 1.62 -14.92 -6.55
CA SER A 110 1.92 -16.25 -6.06
C SER A 110 1.80 -16.20 -4.52
N ASP A 111 0.88 -16.97 -3.94
CA ASP A 111 0.67 -17.03 -2.48
C ASP A 111 1.97 -17.39 -1.74
N ALA A 112 2.90 -18.09 -2.39
CA ALA A 112 4.22 -18.41 -1.88
C ALA A 112 5.10 -17.15 -1.71
N LEU A 113 5.15 -16.25 -2.69
CA LEU A 113 5.94 -15.01 -2.64
C LEU A 113 5.34 -14.02 -1.64
N ALA A 114 4.01 -13.94 -1.54
CA ALA A 114 3.32 -13.11 -0.56
C ALA A 114 3.58 -13.52 0.90
N ASN A 115 4.19 -14.68 1.14
CA ASN A 115 4.55 -15.18 2.46
C ASN A 115 6.02 -14.90 2.85
N ARG A 116 6.73 -14.07 2.11
CA ARG A 116 8.10 -13.64 2.44
C ARG A 116 8.13 -12.23 3.00
N ASP A 117 8.88 -12.07 4.06
CA ASP A 117 9.20 -10.78 4.66
C ASP A 117 10.72 -10.59 4.66
N ILE A 118 11.18 -9.48 4.11
CA ILE A 118 12.60 -9.17 3.96
C ILE A 118 12.87 -7.81 4.58
N VAL A 119 13.87 -7.71 5.44
CA VAL A 119 14.33 -6.43 6.00
C VAL A 119 15.69 -6.10 5.43
N LEU A 120 15.77 -4.97 4.71
CA LEU A 120 17.02 -4.36 4.29
C LEU A 120 17.54 -3.55 5.48
N CYS A 121 18.69 -3.92 6.00
CA CYS A 121 19.26 -3.45 7.25
C CYS A 121 20.59 -2.77 6.93
N LEU A 122 20.63 -1.43 6.90
CA LEU A 122 21.74 -0.62 6.44
C LEU A 122 22.47 0.04 7.60
N ASP A 123 23.78 -0.20 7.70
CA ASP A 123 24.68 0.56 8.54
C ASP A 123 24.90 1.94 7.92
N VAL A 124 24.55 2.99 8.64
CA VAL A 124 24.74 4.39 8.20
C VAL A 124 25.81 5.09 9.06
N SER A 125 26.77 4.33 9.54
CA SER A 125 27.94 4.88 10.22
C SER A 125 28.85 5.67 9.24
N THR A 126 29.69 6.53 9.79
CA THR A 126 30.55 7.40 8.96
C THR A 126 31.50 6.61 8.08
N SER A 127 31.95 5.42 8.50
CA SER A 127 32.81 4.53 7.74
C SER A 127 32.12 3.96 6.47
N MET A 128 30.78 3.88 6.49
CA MET A 128 29.99 3.34 5.38
C MET A 128 29.60 4.38 4.32
N ILE A 129 29.70 5.68 4.59
CA ILE A 129 29.18 6.75 3.70
C ILE A 129 29.61 6.59 2.24
N ASN A 130 30.87 6.26 1.97
CA ASN A 130 31.37 6.08 0.62
C ASN A 130 30.92 4.76 -0.04
N ILE A 131 30.44 3.81 0.77
CA ILE A 131 29.99 2.47 0.35
C ILE A 131 28.46 2.44 0.17
N ASP A 132 27.72 3.26 0.92
CA ASP A 132 26.26 3.26 1.00
C ASP A 132 25.58 3.38 -0.37
N ALA A 133 26.10 4.19 -1.27
CA ALA A 133 25.57 4.30 -2.62
C ALA A 133 25.60 2.96 -3.38
N SER A 134 26.67 2.17 -3.21
CA SER A 134 26.81 0.84 -3.82
C SER A 134 25.87 -0.19 -3.16
N VAL A 135 25.69 -0.09 -1.85
CA VAL A 135 24.75 -0.94 -1.09
C VAL A 135 23.31 -0.63 -1.50
N LEU A 136 22.91 0.64 -1.54
CA LEU A 136 21.57 1.07 -1.96
C LEU A 136 21.27 0.67 -3.41
N LYS A 137 22.29 0.74 -4.29
CA LYS A 137 22.16 0.21 -5.65
C LYS A 137 21.88 -1.30 -5.65
N THR A 138 22.63 -2.07 -4.85
CA THR A 138 22.40 -3.52 -4.71
C THR A 138 21.01 -3.81 -4.16
N PHE A 139 20.53 -3.04 -3.19
CA PHE A 139 19.17 -3.14 -2.67
C PHE A 139 18.13 -2.83 -3.76
N SER A 140 18.36 -1.82 -4.61
CA SER A 140 17.48 -1.51 -5.73
C SER A 140 17.43 -2.64 -6.76
N GLU A 141 18.58 -3.25 -7.07
CA GLU A 141 18.64 -4.43 -7.96
C GLU A 141 17.84 -5.62 -7.38
N ILE A 142 17.90 -5.85 -6.06
CA ILE A 142 17.10 -6.87 -5.39
C ILE A 142 15.61 -6.60 -5.55
N LEU A 143 15.17 -5.33 -5.40
CA LEU A 143 13.78 -4.94 -5.53
C LEU A 143 13.23 -5.10 -6.97
N GLU A 144 14.08 -5.08 -7.99
CA GLU A 144 13.63 -5.28 -9.38
C GLU A 144 13.12 -6.72 -9.63
N ASP A 145 13.68 -7.70 -8.92
CA ASP A 145 13.36 -9.10 -9.08
C ASP A 145 12.21 -9.57 -8.16
N PHE A 146 11.72 -8.71 -7.26
CA PHE A 146 10.65 -9.07 -6.33
C PHE A 146 9.25 -8.88 -6.92
N ASP A 147 8.35 -9.83 -6.63
CA ASP A 147 6.94 -9.81 -7.07
C ASP A 147 6.00 -10.35 -5.98
N GLY A 148 5.78 -9.56 -4.94
CA GLY A 148 4.81 -9.85 -3.90
C GLY A 148 5.36 -10.03 -2.49
N GLU A 149 6.68 -10.10 -2.34
CA GLU A 149 7.35 -10.06 -1.05
C GLU A 149 7.08 -8.73 -0.33
N ARG A 150 7.05 -8.74 1.00
CA ARG A 150 7.07 -7.50 1.75
C ARG A 150 8.51 -7.16 2.14
N VAL A 151 8.90 -5.94 1.86
CA VAL A 151 10.23 -5.43 2.15
C VAL A 151 10.15 -4.23 3.07
N GLY A 152 11.03 -4.18 4.07
CA GLY A 152 11.22 -3.03 4.95
C GLY A 152 12.64 -2.52 4.87
N LEU A 153 12.86 -1.24 5.19
CA LEU A 153 14.17 -0.60 5.25
C LEU A 153 14.41 -0.05 6.65
N VAL A 154 15.51 -0.49 7.26
CA VAL A 154 15.98 -0.04 8.57
C VAL A 154 17.39 0.49 8.43
N ALA A 155 17.63 1.70 8.86
CA ALA A 155 18.95 2.29 9.02
C ALA A 155 19.37 2.26 10.48
N TRP A 156 20.66 2.00 10.75
CA TRP A 156 21.17 1.90 12.09
C TRP A 156 22.62 2.39 12.22
N ASN A 157 22.99 2.76 13.44
CA ASN A 157 24.35 3.09 13.86
C ASN A 157 24.50 2.73 15.36
N SER A 158 24.39 3.65 16.31
CA SER A 158 24.26 3.37 17.75
C SER A 158 22.82 3.17 18.23
N ALA A 159 21.87 3.39 17.36
CA ALA A 159 20.45 3.05 17.49
C ALA A 159 19.90 2.68 16.10
N ALA A 160 18.66 2.21 16.00
CA ALA A 160 18.05 1.86 14.75
C ALA A 160 16.78 2.66 14.50
N GLN A 161 16.59 3.06 13.25
CA GLN A 161 15.41 3.78 12.76
C GLN A 161 14.79 3.01 11.60
N THR A 162 13.50 2.68 11.72
CA THR A 162 12.76 2.15 10.58
C THR A 162 12.45 3.29 9.62
N ILE A 163 13.05 3.26 8.43
CA ILE A 163 12.80 4.22 7.35
C ILE A 163 11.49 3.86 6.64
N VAL A 164 11.36 2.58 6.26
CA VAL A 164 10.13 2.06 5.64
C VAL A 164 9.73 0.78 6.38
N PRO A 165 8.53 0.70 6.97
CA PRO A 165 8.02 -0.54 7.52
C PRO A 165 7.75 -1.55 6.40
N LEU A 166 7.61 -2.84 6.75
CA LEU A 166 7.33 -3.92 5.79
C LEU A 166 6.13 -3.58 4.89
N THR A 167 6.40 -3.42 3.61
CA THR A 167 5.43 -3.08 2.56
C THR A 167 5.73 -3.84 1.28
N ASP A 168 4.72 -3.97 0.42
CA ASP A 168 4.82 -4.47 -0.94
C ASP A 168 4.75 -3.33 -1.98
N ASP A 169 4.84 -2.09 -1.51
CA ASP A 169 4.91 -0.89 -2.35
C ASP A 169 6.38 -0.60 -2.70
N TYR A 170 6.84 -1.22 -3.79
CA TYR A 170 8.22 -1.07 -4.25
C TYR A 170 8.51 0.33 -4.83
N GLU A 171 7.48 1.07 -5.25
CA GLU A 171 7.64 2.45 -5.70
C GLU A 171 8.02 3.35 -4.52
N LEU A 172 7.29 3.22 -3.41
CA LEU A 172 7.61 3.91 -2.16
C LEU A 172 9.02 3.54 -1.65
N LEU A 173 9.38 2.24 -1.70
CA LEU A 173 10.70 1.79 -1.25
C LEU A 173 11.81 2.43 -2.07
N ARG A 174 11.70 2.47 -3.41
CA ARG A 174 12.69 3.10 -4.29
C ARG A 174 12.78 4.60 -4.02
N GLU A 175 11.66 5.31 -3.89
CA GLU A 175 11.66 6.74 -3.56
C GLU A 175 12.40 7.01 -2.26
N GLN A 176 12.14 6.23 -1.20
CA GLN A 176 12.82 6.39 0.08
C GLN A 176 14.31 6.01 0.04
N MET A 177 14.69 5.05 -0.79
CA MET A 177 16.10 4.69 -1.00
C MET A 177 16.84 5.77 -1.80
N ASP A 178 16.20 6.36 -2.81
CA ASP A 178 16.77 7.49 -3.56
C ASP A 178 16.94 8.71 -2.65
N ASP A 179 15.93 9.04 -1.83
CA ASP A 179 16.02 10.12 -0.83
C ASP A 179 17.14 9.86 0.17
N LEU A 180 17.30 8.62 0.64
CA LEU A 180 18.38 8.23 1.56
C LEU A 180 19.75 8.32 0.87
N SER A 181 19.84 7.89 -0.37
CA SER A 181 21.08 8.00 -1.17
C SER A 181 21.52 9.47 -1.32
N ASP A 182 20.55 10.38 -1.58
CA ASP A 182 20.81 11.82 -1.66
C ASP A 182 21.27 12.42 -0.30
N VAL A 183 20.84 11.85 0.81
CA VAL A 183 21.25 12.24 2.16
C VAL A 183 22.67 11.76 2.45
N LEU A 184 23.01 10.55 2.00
CA LEU A 184 24.31 9.91 2.21
C LEU A 184 25.39 10.35 1.20
N ASP A 185 25.01 11.06 0.11
CA ASP A 185 25.95 11.66 -0.85
C ASP A 185 26.59 12.91 -0.26
N ILE A 186 27.49 12.68 0.70
CA ILE A 186 28.26 13.74 1.37
C ILE A 186 29.74 13.37 1.42
N ASP A 187 30.58 14.38 1.39
CA ASP A 187 32.00 14.20 1.74
C ASP A 187 32.12 14.17 3.27
N PRO A 188 32.44 13.02 3.89
CA PRO A 188 32.49 12.91 5.34
C PRO A 188 33.59 13.77 5.98
N ASP A 189 34.63 14.11 5.23
CA ASP A 189 35.74 14.93 5.72
C ASP A 189 35.50 16.44 5.60
N ASN A 190 34.65 16.85 4.64
CA ASN A 190 34.37 18.27 4.39
C ASN A 190 32.91 18.54 4.00
N PRO A 191 31.95 18.15 4.82
CA PRO A 191 30.54 18.34 4.51
C PRO A 191 30.17 19.83 4.51
N THR A 192 29.37 20.25 3.55
CA THR A 192 28.75 21.59 3.65
C THR A 192 27.76 21.63 4.82
N TYR A 193 27.58 22.80 5.41
CA TYR A 193 26.62 22.97 6.52
C TYR A 193 25.23 22.43 6.21
N ARG A 194 24.76 22.59 4.97
CA ARG A 194 23.44 22.10 4.52
C ARG A 194 23.40 20.57 4.45
N GLN A 195 24.47 19.95 3.94
CA GLN A 195 24.56 18.47 3.88
C GLN A 195 24.59 17.90 5.30
N ALA A 196 25.44 18.43 6.18
CA ALA A 196 25.51 17.98 7.58
C ALA A 196 24.16 18.13 8.32
N LEU A 197 23.42 19.22 8.05
CA LEU A 197 22.10 19.40 8.65
C LEU A 197 21.09 18.36 8.12
N ARG A 198 21.02 18.14 6.81
CA ARG A 198 20.12 17.14 6.20
C ARG A 198 20.44 15.74 6.70
N TYR A 199 21.71 15.37 6.75
CA TYR A 199 22.18 14.09 7.30
C TYR A 199 21.74 13.92 8.76
N GLY A 200 22.01 14.92 9.60
CA GLY A 200 21.64 14.90 11.00
C GLY A 200 20.12 14.86 11.26
N GLU A 201 19.32 15.50 10.41
CA GLU A 201 17.84 15.46 10.50
C GLU A 201 17.29 14.11 10.06
N ALA A 202 17.71 13.61 8.90
CA ALA A 202 17.20 12.38 8.31
C ALA A 202 17.56 11.13 9.14
N LEU A 203 18.76 11.11 9.71
CA LEU A 203 19.31 9.98 10.45
C LEU A 203 19.36 10.21 11.98
N SER A 204 18.61 11.18 12.49
CA SER A 204 18.61 11.49 13.94
C SER A 204 18.18 10.29 14.82
N GLY A 205 17.36 9.40 14.31
CA GLY A 205 16.88 8.20 15.01
C GLY A 205 17.89 7.05 15.01
N THR A 206 18.98 7.14 14.23
CA THR A 206 20.02 6.10 14.20
C THR A 206 21.12 6.35 15.23
N GLN A 207 21.03 7.47 15.97
CA GLN A 207 22.04 7.85 16.97
C GLN A 207 21.44 7.89 18.36
N ASN A 208 22.06 7.17 19.29
CA ASN A 208 21.75 7.27 20.71
C ASN A 208 22.79 8.17 21.40
N LYS A 209 22.39 9.40 21.70
CA LYS A 209 23.28 10.40 22.35
C LYS A 209 23.73 10.02 23.77
N SER A 210 23.14 9.00 24.37
CA SER A 210 23.49 8.52 25.70
C SER A 210 24.59 7.46 25.66
N ILE A 211 24.93 6.94 24.47
CA ILE A 211 25.94 5.91 24.25
C ILE A 211 27.16 6.55 23.59
N ASN A 212 28.34 6.25 24.13
CA ASN A 212 29.60 6.66 23.53
C ASN A 212 30.10 5.56 22.58
N GLY A 213 29.29 5.29 21.53
CA GLY A 213 29.56 4.23 20.59
C GLY A 213 29.01 4.54 19.19
N SER A 214 29.51 3.82 18.20
CA SER A 214 29.11 3.92 16.79
C SER A 214 29.20 2.56 16.15
N SER A 215 28.40 2.33 15.13
CA SER A 215 28.38 1.07 14.36
C SER A 215 28.21 -0.17 15.25
N LEU A 216 27.23 -0.12 16.18
CA LEU A 216 26.94 -1.21 17.11
C LEU A 216 26.24 -2.35 16.37
N ALA A 217 27.00 -3.14 15.61
CA ALA A 217 26.50 -4.12 14.63
C ALA A 217 25.55 -5.16 15.23
N GLY A 218 25.83 -5.67 16.42
CA GLY A 218 24.95 -6.62 17.11
C GLY A 218 23.60 -5.99 17.47
N ASP A 219 23.60 -4.78 18.05
CA ASP A 219 22.38 -4.06 18.40
C ASP A 219 21.59 -3.64 17.15
N GLY A 220 22.29 -3.24 16.08
CA GLY A 220 21.71 -2.96 14.78
C GLY A 220 20.97 -4.17 14.22
N LEU A 221 21.63 -5.32 14.17
CA LEU A 221 21.05 -6.58 13.70
C LEU A 221 19.87 -7.04 14.56
N ALA A 222 19.99 -6.97 15.88
CA ALA A 222 18.90 -7.30 16.80
C ALA A 222 17.69 -6.38 16.64
N SER A 223 17.93 -5.08 16.35
CA SER A 223 16.87 -4.10 16.08
C SER A 223 16.18 -4.37 14.75
N CYS A 224 16.92 -4.72 13.69
CA CYS A 224 16.35 -5.13 12.41
C CYS A 224 15.47 -6.39 12.55
N ALA A 225 15.82 -7.32 13.44
CA ALA A 225 14.99 -8.48 13.74
C ALA A 225 13.64 -8.10 14.40
N GLN A 226 13.53 -6.93 14.99
CA GLN A 226 12.29 -6.44 15.58
C GLN A 226 11.38 -5.71 14.58
N ALA A 227 11.88 -5.39 13.39
CA ALA A 227 11.08 -4.76 12.35
C ALA A 227 10.03 -5.70 11.73
N PHE A 228 10.12 -7.01 11.98
CA PHE A 228 9.10 -7.96 11.52
C PHE A 228 7.85 -7.88 12.38
N ASP A 229 6.72 -7.62 11.72
CA ASP A 229 5.39 -7.73 12.29
C ASP A 229 4.87 -9.18 12.24
N ASN A 230 3.68 -9.42 12.79
CA ASN A 230 2.96 -10.70 12.66
C ASN A 230 3.82 -11.95 12.96
N GLN A 231 4.67 -11.90 13.97
CA GLN A 231 5.63 -12.95 14.30
C GLN A 231 4.98 -14.32 14.59
N GLY A 232 3.70 -14.37 14.90
CA GLY A 232 2.91 -15.60 15.07
C GLY A 232 2.47 -16.29 13.79
N LEU A 233 2.65 -15.68 12.62
CA LEU A 233 2.34 -16.28 11.33
C LEU A 233 3.53 -17.07 10.79
N GLU A 234 3.24 -18.17 10.10
CA GLU A 234 4.26 -18.92 9.34
C GLU A 234 4.61 -18.14 8.07
N ARG A 235 5.67 -17.34 8.16
CA ARG A 235 6.24 -16.56 7.05
C ARG A 235 7.74 -16.82 6.99
N SER A 236 8.27 -16.87 5.78
CA SER A 236 9.73 -16.86 5.58
C SER A 236 10.26 -15.46 5.89
N ARG A 237 11.26 -15.36 6.75
CA ARG A 237 11.86 -14.09 7.17
C ARG A 237 13.35 -14.07 6.87
N SER A 238 13.79 -12.99 6.27
CA SER A 238 15.22 -12.80 5.96
C SER A 238 15.64 -11.38 6.25
N ILE A 239 16.85 -11.20 6.73
CA ILE A 239 17.52 -9.91 6.86
C ILE A 239 18.66 -9.89 5.83
N ILE A 240 18.77 -8.79 5.10
CA ILE A 240 19.93 -8.45 4.29
C ILE A 240 20.66 -7.34 5.04
N PHE A 241 21.78 -7.67 5.64
CA PHE A 241 22.53 -6.83 6.58
C PHE A 241 23.77 -6.29 5.87
N ALA A 242 23.82 -4.99 5.65
CA ALA A 242 24.93 -4.32 5.00
C ALA A 242 25.73 -3.51 6.04
N THR A 243 27.02 -3.81 6.19
CA THR A 243 27.91 -3.22 7.18
C THR A 243 29.38 -3.54 6.88
N ASP A 244 30.30 -2.75 7.42
CA ASP A 244 31.72 -3.07 7.54
C ASP A 244 32.04 -3.83 8.85
N ASN A 245 31.05 -3.99 9.74
CA ASN A 245 31.18 -4.63 11.06
C ASN A 245 32.33 -4.03 11.90
N GLN A 246 32.61 -2.74 11.73
CA GLN A 246 33.66 -2.04 12.49
C GLN A 246 33.05 -1.33 13.70
N VAL A 247 32.91 -2.08 14.78
CA VAL A 247 32.29 -1.60 16.01
C VAL A 247 33.22 -0.65 16.78
N ILE A 248 32.67 0.50 17.22
CA ILE A 248 33.31 1.43 18.12
C ILE A 248 32.47 1.46 19.41
N ASP A 249 32.94 0.79 20.44
CA ASP A 249 32.26 0.68 21.75
C ASP A 249 33.24 0.74 22.94
N PRO A 250 33.84 1.93 23.17
CA PRO A 250 34.91 2.06 24.21
C PRO A 250 34.37 1.79 25.64
N ASP A 251 33.10 2.03 25.88
CA ASP A 251 32.49 1.89 27.21
C ASP A 251 31.75 0.55 27.39
N LYS A 252 31.73 -0.30 26.35
CA LYS A 252 31.06 -1.62 26.32
C LYS A 252 29.57 -1.52 26.65
N GLU A 253 28.89 -0.59 25.95
CA GLU A 253 27.48 -0.31 26.11
C GLU A 253 26.61 -1.11 25.13
N GLN A 254 27.20 -1.81 24.17
CA GLN A 254 26.52 -2.70 23.24
C GLN A 254 25.82 -3.82 24.02
N ILE A 255 24.52 -4.02 23.75
CA ILE A 255 23.69 -5.02 24.42
C ILE A 255 23.91 -6.41 23.84
N TYR A 256 23.96 -6.49 22.51
CA TYR A 256 24.16 -7.72 21.75
C TYR A 256 25.48 -7.67 21.00
N THR A 257 26.32 -8.68 21.17
CA THR A 257 27.38 -8.90 20.19
C THR A 257 26.80 -9.40 18.86
N LEU A 258 27.55 -9.32 17.77
CA LEU A 258 27.07 -9.82 16.48
C LEU A 258 26.66 -11.31 16.53
N PRO A 259 27.45 -12.22 17.18
CA PRO A 259 27.02 -13.61 17.38
C PRO A 259 25.76 -13.75 18.23
N ASP A 260 25.58 -12.94 19.29
CA ASP A 260 24.37 -13.00 20.13
C ASP A 260 23.12 -12.57 19.34
N ALA A 261 23.24 -11.53 18.53
CA ALA A 261 22.16 -11.10 17.63
C ALA A 261 21.82 -12.18 16.60
N ALA A 262 22.81 -12.85 16.02
CA ALA A 262 22.57 -13.95 15.09
C ALA A 262 21.88 -15.16 15.76
N ASN A 263 22.21 -15.47 17.01
CA ASN A 263 21.50 -16.47 17.80
C ASN A 263 20.03 -16.09 18.01
N LEU A 264 19.75 -14.81 18.28
CA LEU A 264 18.38 -14.28 18.37
C LEU A 264 17.62 -14.46 17.06
N LEU A 265 18.28 -14.24 15.90
CA LEU A 265 17.68 -14.49 14.57
C LEU A 265 17.35 -15.96 14.40
N ALA A 266 18.28 -16.85 14.77
CA ALA A 266 18.08 -18.30 14.66
C ALA A 266 16.88 -18.79 15.50
N GLU A 267 16.72 -18.28 16.72
CA GLU A 267 15.58 -18.56 17.59
C GLU A 267 14.24 -18.11 16.95
N ARG A 268 14.27 -16.98 16.25
CA ARG A 268 13.10 -16.42 15.54
C ARG A 268 12.90 -16.98 14.14
N LYS A 269 13.75 -17.92 13.70
CA LYS A 269 13.74 -18.48 12.34
C LYS A 269 13.89 -17.42 11.25
N ILE A 270 14.75 -16.43 11.49
CA ILE A 270 15.10 -15.38 10.54
C ILE A 270 16.45 -15.75 9.94
N ARG A 271 16.56 -15.74 8.61
CA ARG A 271 17.82 -15.97 7.90
C ARG A 271 18.61 -14.68 7.77
N LEU A 272 19.91 -14.77 7.84
CA LEU A 272 20.82 -13.64 7.71
C LEU A 272 21.61 -13.73 6.41
N PHE A 273 21.48 -12.74 5.56
CA PHE A 273 22.38 -12.49 4.43
C PHE A 273 23.18 -11.24 4.73
N SER A 274 24.47 -11.23 4.43
CA SER A 274 25.31 -10.06 4.69
C SER A 274 25.97 -9.56 3.41
N ILE A 275 26.01 -8.24 3.28
CA ILE A 275 26.76 -7.52 2.28
C ILE A 275 27.85 -6.74 3.01
N TYR A 276 29.08 -7.15 2.82
CA TYR A 276 30.23 -6.48 3.41
C TYR A 276 30.74 -5.38 2.47
N GLY A 277 30.99 -4.21 3.02
CA GLY A 277 31.69 -3.14 2.35
C GLY A 277 32.50 -2.36 3.36
N ALA A 278 33.74 -2.07 3.08
CA ALA A 278 34.61 -1.29 3.93
C ALA A 278 35.36 -0.22 3.11
N ASP A 279 35.54 0.94 3.71
CA ASP A 279 36.43 1.98 3.21
C ASP A 279 37.69 2.01 4.09
N ASP A 280 38.79 1.50 3.55
CA ASP A 280 40.08 1.41 4.25
C ASP A 280 40.60 2.80 4.67
N GLU A 281 40.32 3.85 3.91
CA GLU A 281 40.74 5.22 4.23
C GLU A 281 39.95 5.75 5.43
N GLN A 282 38.65 5.56 5.47
CA GLN A 282 37.81 5.97 6.58
C GLN A 282 38.10 5.12 7.82
N SER A 283 38.19 3.81 7.67
CA SER A 283 38.50 2.86 8.75
C SER A 283 39.80 3.21 9.47
N SER A 284 40.83 3.65 8.73
CA SER A 284 42.13 4.02 9.31
C SER A 284 42.09 5.24 10.24
N LYS A 285 41.02 6.05 10.20
CA LYS A 285 40.86 7.25 11.03
C LYS A 285 40.40 6.93 12.45
N TYR A 286 39.87 5.75 12.66
CA TYR A 286 39.32 5.34 13.94
C TYR A 286 40.22 4.32 14.64
N GLN A 287 40.19 4.35 15.95
CA GLN A 287 40.88 3.33 16.75
C GLN A 287 39.89 2.18 16.95
N LEU A 288 40.04 1.14 16.15
CA LEU A 288 39.18 -0.04 16.16
C LEU A 288 39.78 -1.12 17.05
N ASP A 289 38.93 -1.91 17.70
CA ASP A 289 39.38 -3.08 18.51
C ASP A 289 39.74 -4.27 17.61
N GLN A 290 39.21 -4.32 16.38
CA GLN A 290 39.45 -5.36 15.39
C GLN A 290 39.97 -4.75 14.07
N THR A 291 40.75 -5.53 13.35
CA THR A 291 41.16 -5.16 12.00
C THR A 291 39.98 -5.33 11.01
N PRO A 292 39.97 -4.63 9.86
CA PRO A 292 38.93 -4.82 8.84
C PRO A 292 38.78 -6.28 8.40
N GLU A 293 39.90 -7.01 8.30
CA GLU A 293 39.91 -8.43 7.96
C GLU A 293 39.26 -9.30 9.02
N GLU A 294 39.50 -9.01 10.31
CA GLU A 294 38.86 -9.71 11.41
C GLU A 294 37.35 -9.44 11.46
N SER A 295 36.94 -8.17 11.27
CA SER A 295 35.54 -7.77 11.19
C SER A 295 34.81 -8.46 10.03
N ARG A 296 35.47 -8.54 8.87
CA ARG A 296 34.94 -9.23 7.70
C ARG A 296 34.76 -10.74 7.94
N GLU A 297 35.77 -11.41 8.52
CA GLU A 297 35.72 -12.85 8.77
C GLU A 297 34.70 -13.20 9.87
N GLU A 298 34.56 -12.36 10.89
CA GLU A 298 33.52 -12.50 11.90
C GLU A 298 32.11 -12.40 11.27
N LEU A 299 31.85 -11.36 10.47
CA LEU A 299 30.57 -11.18 9.78
C LEU A 299 30.25 -12.38 8.89
N LYS A 300 31.24 -12.87 8.15
CA LYS A 300 31.08 -14.04 7.27
C LYS A 300 30.77 -15.30 8.09
N THR A 301 31.53 -15.58 9.13
CA THR A 301 31.33 -16.75 9.99
C THR A 301 29.95 -16.73 10.63
N VAL A 302 29.55 -15.58 11.19
CA VAL A 302 28.24 -15.41 11.83
C VAL A 302 27.10 -15.59 10.81
N THR A 303 27.25 -15.03 9.61
CA THR A 303 26.25 -15.15 8.56
C THR A 303 26.04 -16.57 8.09
N GLU A 304 27.13 -17.29 7.81
CA GLU A 304 27.07 -18.62 7.20
C GLU A 304 26.79 -19.72 8.22
N GLU A 305 27.40 -19.66 9.40
CA GLU A 305 27.26 -20.71 10.41
C GLU A 305 26.02 -20.55 11.29
N GLN A 306 25.74 -19.32 11.75
CA GLN A 306 24.63 -19.03 12.67
C GLN A 306 23.39 -18.53 11.94
N GLY A 307 23.57 -17.60 11.00
CA GLY A 307 22.51 -16.96 10.24
C GLY A 307 21.87 -17.84 9.15
N LYS A 308 22.48 -18.98 8.81
CA LYS A 308 22.01 -19.92 7.78
C LYS A 308 21.78 -19.28 6.42
N GLY A 309 22.48 -18.20 6.13
CA GLY A 309 22.42 -17.48 4.88
C GLY A 309 23.75 -17.51 4.16
N ARG A 310 24.07 -16.42 3.47
CA ARG A 310 25.29 -16.31 2.69
C ARG A 310 25.89 -14.91 2.81
N PHE A 311 27.20 -14.86 2.84
CA PHE A 311 28.00 -13.66 2.85
C PHE A 311 28.37 -13.23 1.41
N TYR A 312 28.35 -11.92 1.15
CA TYR A 312 28.73 -11.29 -0.11
C TYR A 312 29.58 -10.05 0.13
N ASP A 313 30.43 -9.72 -0.82
CA ASP A 313 31.09 -8.42 -0.87
C ASP A 313 30.30 -7.46 -1.78
N VAL A 314 30.28 -6.18 -1.42
CA VAL A 314 29.59 -5.14 -2.20
C VAL A 314 30.22 -4.96 -3.59
N GLU A 315 31.52 -5.25 -3.73
CA GLU A 315 32.26 -5.14 -4.98
C GLU A 315 31.99 -6.31 -5.95
N ASP A 316 31.38 -7.40 -5.48
CA ASP A 316 31.06 -8.54 -6.31
C ASP A 316 29.96 -8.19 -7.33
N SER A 317 30.22 -8.44 -8.60
CA SER A 317 29.24 -8.16 -9.65
C SER A 317 28.02 -9.09 -9.54
N GLY A 318 26.83 -8.50 -9.55
CA GLY A 318 25.56 -9.25 -9.53
C GLY A 318 25.18 -9.83 -8.17
N THR A 319 25.68 -9.25 -7.09
CA THR A 319 25.34 -9.61 -5.71
C THR A 319 23.83 -9.62 -5.47
N GLY A 320 23.10 -8.60 -5.94
CA GLY A 320 21.65 -8.54 -5.82
C GLY A 320 20.95 -9.77 -6.41
N GLY A 321 21.25 -10.12 -7.66
CA GLY A 321 20.66 -11.30 -8.30
C GLY A 321 21.08 -12.64 -7.68
N GLN A 322 22.24 -12.69 -7.02
CA GLN A 322 22.67 -13.91 -6.28
C GLN A 322 21.87 -14.05 -4.98
N ILE A 323 21.64 -12.95 -4.27
CA ILE A 323 20.82 -12.93 -3.04
C ILE A 323 19.39 -13.37 -3.38
N VAL A 324 18.78 -12.82 -4.43
CA VAL A 324 17.42 -13.20 -4.87
C VAL A 324 17.34 -14.70 -5.15
N LYS A 325 18.27 -15.25 -5.93
CA LYS A 325 18.33 -16.70 -6.21
C LYS A 325 18.48 -17.55 -4.96
N GLU A 326 19.18 -17.07 -3.95
CA GLU A 326 19.35 -17.81 -2.69
C GLU A 326 18.11 -17.70 -1.80
N LEU A 327 17.41 -16.57 -1.84
CA LEU A 327 16.11 -16.41 -1.22
C LEU A 327 15.06 -17.36 -1.83
N GLU A 328 15.08 -17.52 -3.16
CA GLU A 328 14.15 -18.40 -3.88
C GLU A 328 14.36 -19.90 -3.61
N LYS A 329 15.62 -20.35 -3.47
CA LYS A 329 15.96 -21.77 -3.29
C LYS A 329 15.41 -22.40 -2.03
N THR A 330 15.05 -21.64 -1.03
CA THR A 330 14.76 -22.15 0.31
C THR A 330 13.27 -22.53 0.50
N GLU A 331 12.47 -22.49 -0.53
CA GLU A 331 11.02 -22.79 -0.48
C GLU A 331 10.63 -24.16 -1.04
N VAL A 332 11.60 -25.08 -1.22
CA VAL A 332 11.32 -26.46 -1.64
C VAL A 332 11.36 -27.42 -0.46
#